data_8746674038325f7263e39bcd554297f3
#
_entry.id   8746674038325f7263e39bcd554297f3
#
_cell.length_a   1.000
_cell.length_b   1.000
_cell.length_c   1.000
_cell.angle_alpha   90.00
_cell.angle_beta   90.00
_cell.angle_gamma   90.00
#
_symmetry.space_group_name_H-M   'P 1'
#
loop_
_entity.id
_entity.type
_entity.pdbx_description
1 polymer ?
#
loop_
_entity_poly.entity_id
_entity_poly.type
_entity_poly.pdbx_seq_one_letter_code
_entity_poly.pdbx_strand_id
1 'polypeptide(L)'
;MMTRRDAVRWLGSASVGACFAASAASFVAEAFAAATDEAPPTLAPGAPMSPERLALIEAFKKQSDGLEKKYEARALKGDWTMPYRLFKPEATGKLPLVVYLHGSGGQGDDNLKQLGLGNIFGTRVWLLPENQKKFPCYVLAPQSNHGWAHYDPAKLEKGVYEMVPGMGQGAGKALEVIDALRKEFPVDDQRIYVMGQSMGGGGTWNMITNRPNFFAAAAICCGSITPEDGTGSIETPVWNFHGDSDNTVPVSVSRERIAARRKAGGHPLATEYAGVDHNVWEWAFTEPALVTWLFAQRRG
;
A
#
# COMPACT_ATOMS: atom_id res chain seq x y z
N MET A 1 -16.54 -33.20 -19.87
CA MET A 1 -16.93 -31.86 -19.41
C MET A 1 -17.24 -31.96 -17.92
N MET A 2 -16.30 -31.59 -17.09
CA MET A 2 -16.46 -31.57 -15.61
C MET A 2 -17.23 -30.32 -15.21
N THR A 3 -18.25 -30.42 -14.37
CA THR A 3 -19.05 -29.31 -13.91
C THR A 3 -18.41 -28.63 -12.68
N ARG A 4 -18.73 -27.34 -12.44
CA ARG A 4 -18.21 -26.55 -11.31
C ARG A 4 -18.45 -27.19 -9.92
N ARG A 5 -19.32 -28.17 -9.79
CA ARG A 5 -19.60 -28.91 -8.54
C ARG A 5 -18.58 -30.01 -8.24
N ASP A 6 -17.84 -30.46 -9.23
CA ASP A 6 -16.90 -31.59 -9.08
C ASP A 6 -15.55 -31.10 -8.54
N ALA A 7 -15.18 -29.82 -8.75
CA ALA A 7 -13.94 -29.22 -8.27
C ALA A 7 -13.91 -29.00 -6.73
N VAL A 8 -15.06 -28.86 -6.09
CA VAL A 8 -15.17 -28.60 -4.64
C VAL A 8 -15.07 -29.88 -3.79
N ARG A 9 -15.29 -31.05 -4.39
CA ARG A 9 -15.25 -32.34 -3.67
C ARG A 9 -13.88 -33.02 -3.61
N TRP A 10 -12.87 -32.47 -4.30
CA TRP A 10 -11.53 -33.10 -4.38
C TRP A 10 -10.52 -32.57 -3.33
N LEU A 11 -10.91 -31.65 -2.46
CA LEU A 11 -10.05 -31.07 -1.42
C LEU A 11 -10.14 -31.77 -0.04
N GLY A 12 -10.71 -32.94 0.02
CA GLY A 12 -10.83 -33.73 1.25
C GLY A 12 -10.09 -35.07 1.16
N SER A 13 -8.83 -35.10 1.44
CA SER A 13 -7.98 -36.19 1.92
C SER A 13 -6.67 -36.37 1.13
N ALA A 14 -5.61 -35.71 1.55
CA ALA A 14 -4.24 -36.19 1.40
C ALA A 14 -3.33 -35.49 2.38
N SER A 15 -2.58 -36.25 3.10
CA SER A 15 -1.67 -35.93 4.19
C SER A 15 -0.53 -34.96 3.81
N VAL A 16 -0.28 -34.07 4.71
CA VAL A 16 0.61 -32.93 4.75
C VAL A 16 2.09 -33.30 4.70
N GLY A 17 2.83 -32.53 3.90
CA GLY A 17 4.29 -32.42 3.98
C GLY A 17 4.84 -31.41 2.96
N ALA A 18 5.22 -30.25 3.42
CA ALA A 18 6.28 -29.36 2.91
C ALA A 18 6.26 -28.82 1.46
N CYS A 19 5.15 -28.84 0.69
CA CYS A 19 5.09 -28.28 -0.68
C CYS A 19 4.04 -27.17 -0.91
N PHE A 20 3.37 -26.65 0.12
CA PHE A 20 2.19 -25.81 -0.05
C PHE A 20 2.47 -24.30 -0.22
N ALA A 21 3.66 -23.80 0.07
CA ALA A 21 3.95 -22.37 -0.09
C ALA A 21 4.13 -21.93 -1.57
N ALA A 22 4.54 -22.83 -2.44
CA ALA A 22 4.77 -22.52 -3.87
C ALA A 22 3.48 -22.62 -4.72
N SER A 23 2.51 -23.46 -4.33
CA SER A 23 1.31 -23.72 -5.12
C SER A 23 0.22 -22.65 -4.96
N ALA A 24 0.09 -22.05 -3.79
CA ALA A 24 -0.91 -20.99 -3.57
C ALA A 24 -0.57 -19.70 -4.35
N ALA A 25 0.72 -19.33 -4.42
CA ALA A 25 1.16 -18.17 -5.20
C ALA A 25 0.96 -18.36 -6.72
N SER A 26 1.14 -19.59 -7.24
CA SER A 26 0.90 -19.90 -8.65
C SER A 26 -0.60 -19.89 -8.99
N PHE A 27 -1.46 -20.40 -8.12
CA PHE A 27 -2.89 -20.41 -8.34
C PHE A 27 -3.53 -19.00 -8.34
N VAL A 28 -3.04 -18.13 -7.48
CA VAL A 28 -3.48 -16.72 -7.43
C VAL A 28 -2.97 -15.95 -8.65
N ALA A 29 -1.72 -16.20 -9.08
CA ALA A 29 -1.15 -15.56 -10.26
C ALA A 29 -1.88 -15.95 -11.57
N GLU A 30 -2.29 -17.21 -11.72
CA GLU A 30 -3.09 -17.65 -12.88
C GLU A 30 -4.52 -17.10 -12.83
N ALA A 31 -5.13 -16.97 -11.65
CA ALA A 31 -6.46 -16.37 -11.51
C ALA A 31 -6.47 -14.86 -11.86
N PHE A 32 -5.38 -14.14 -11.60
CA PHE A 32 -5.26 -12.72 -11.97
C PHE A 32 -4.80 -12.51 -13.42
N ALA A 33 -4.06 -13.44 -14.03
CA ALA A 33 -3.66 -13.35 -15.43
C ALA A 33 -4.82 -13.65 -16.40
N ALA A 34 -5.90 -14.27 -15.93
CA ALA A 34 -7.10 -14.57 -16.69
C ALA A 34 -8.24 -13.55 -16.50
N ALA A 35 -7.98 -12.43 -15.79
CA ALA A 35 -8.98 -11.40 -15.52
C ALA A 35 -9.25 -10.56 -16.77
N THR A 36 -10.04 -11.10 -17.68
CA THR A 36 -10.86 -10.35 -18.60
C THR A 36 -12.03 -9.73 -17.83
N ASP A 37 -12.16 -8.39 -17.86
CA ASP A 37 -13.35 -7.54 -17.58
C ASP A 37 -14.29 -7.85 -16.38
N GLU A 38 -14.08 -8.86 -15.58
CA GLU A 38 -14.79 -9.04 -14.32
C GLU A 38 -13.93 -8.49 -13.17
N ALA A 39 -14.51 -7.57 -12.41
CA ALA A 39 -13.92 -7.12 -11.15
C ALA A 39 -13.50 -8.36 -10.34
N PRO A 40 -12.24 -8.43 -9.84
CA PRO A 40 -11.82 -9.54 -9.01
C PRO A 40 -12.85 -9.71 -7.89
N PRO A 41 -13.19 -10.95 -7.52
CA PRO A 41 -14.21 -11.20 -6.51
C PRO A 41 -13.85 -10.35 -5.29
N THR A 42 -14.81 -9.57 -4.81
CA THR A 42 -14.72 -8.92 -3.50
C THR A 42 -14.26 -10.03 -2.57
N LEU A 43 -13.01 -9.97 -2.11
CA LEU A 43 -12.53 -10.98 -1.17
C LEU A 43 -13.55 -10.98 -0.05
N ALA A 44 -14.15 -12.11 0.19
CA ALA A 44 -15.17 -12.26 1.21
C ALA A 44 -14.64 -11.60 2.50
N PRO A 45 -15.48 -10.90 3.29
CA PRO A 45 -15.07 -10.28 4.55
C PRO A 45 -14.11 -11.23 5.25
N GLY A 46 -12.89 -10.78 5.53
CA GLY A 46 -11.77 -11.63 5.92
C GLY A 46 -12.21 -12.64 6.97
N ALA A 47 -11.86 -13.89 6.76
CA ALA A 47 -12.06 -14.90 7.78
C ALA A 47 -11.45 -14.38 9.08
N PRO A 48 -12.12 -14.53 10.23
CA PRO A 48 -11.60 -14.08 11.51
C PRO A 48 -10.18 -14.62 11.67
N MET A 49 -9.28 -13.86 12.31
CA MET A 49 -7.86 -14.13 12.50
C MET A 49 -7.51 -15.62 12.46
N SER A 50 -7.23 -16.13 11.24
CA SER A 50 -6.86 -17.54 11.13
C SER A 50 -5.42 -17.73 11.63
N PRO A 51 -5.11 -18.87 12.27
CA PRO A 51 -3.75 -19.17 12.71
C PRO A 51 -2.73 -19.03 11.58
N GLU A 52 -3.12 -19.37 10.36
CA GLU A 52 -2.26 -19.26 9.15
C GLU A 52 -1.92 -17.80 8.85
N ARG A 53 -2.87 -16.89 9.02
CA ARG A 53 -2.66 -15.46 8.76
C ARG A 53 -1.72 -14.84 9.81
N LEU A 54 -1.89 -15.19 11.08
CA LEU A 54 -0.99 -14.79 12.15
C LEU A 54 0.43 -15.34 11.91
N ALA A 55 0.55 -16.57 11.43
CA ALA A 55 1.84 -17.16 11.09
C ALA A 55 2.55 -16.39 9.97
N LEU A 56 1.83 -15.87 8.95
CA LEU A 56 2.41 -15.03 7.90
C LEU A 56 2.96 -13.72 8.47
N ILE A 57 2.24 -13.07 9.37
CA ILE A 57 2.68 -11.83 10.03
C ILE A 57 3.95 -12.08 10.86
N GLU A 58 3.99 -13.14 11.65
CA GLU A 58 5.16 -13.49 12.45
C GLU A 58 6.35 -13.92 11.58
N ALA A 59 6.13 -14.67 10.51
CA ALA A 59 7.15 -15.01 9.54
C ALA A 59 7.73 -13.75 8.88
N PHE A 60 6.88 -12.79 8.49
CA PHE A 60 7.32 -11.52 7.95
C PHE A 60 8.20 -10.75 8.94
N LYS A 61 7.76 -10.60 10.20
CA LYS A 61 8.55 -9.89 11.23
C LYS A 61 9.96 -10.49 11.35
N LYS A 62 10.05 -11.82 11.38
CA LYS A 62 11.33 -12.53 11.47
C LYS A 62 12.19 -12.36 10.21
N GLN A 63 11.61 -12.49 9.01
CA GLN A 63 12.34 -12.40 7.74
C GLN A 63 12.78 -10.98 7.42
N SER A 64 12.02 -9.99 7.87
CA SER A 64 12.28 -8.58 7.59
C SER A 64 13.19 -7.89 8.62
N ASP A 65 13.56 -8.59 9.69
CA ASP A 65 14.43 -8.01 10.72
C ASP A 65 15.79 -7.58 10.16
N GLY A 66 16.21 -6.37 10.50
CA GLY A 66 17.46 -5.78 10.03
C GLY A 66 17.44 -5.24 8.60
N LEU A 67 16.36 -5.45 7.82
CA LEU A 67 16.29 -4.93 6.43
C LEU A 67 16.30 -3.40 6.37
N GLU A 68 15.87 -2.70 7.43
CA GLU A 68 15.95 -1.24 7.52
C GLU A 68 17.37 -0.69 7.38
N LYS A 69 18.39 -1.48 7.72
CA LYS A 69 19.81 -1.12 7.58
C LYS A 69 20.26 -0.97 6.13
N LYS A 70 19.49 -1.53 5.18
CA LYS A 70 19.76 -1.40 3.74
C LYS A 70 19.34 -0.05 3.16
N TYR A 71 18.62 0.76 3.93
CA TYR A 71 18.21 2.08 3.49
C TYR A 71 19.31 3.11 3.69
N GLU A 72 19.61 3.87 2.65
CA GLU A 72 20.46 5.06 2.75
C GLU A 72 19.69 6.22 3.38
N ALA A 73 20.32 6.93 4.32
CA ALA A 73 19.79 8.16 4.88
C ALA A 73 20.11 9.34 3.94
N ARG A 74 19.08 10.03 3.48
CA ARG A 74 19.18 11.16 2.56
C ARG A 74 18.25 12.29 3.00
N ALA A 75 18.40 13.47 2.39
CA ALA A 75 17.52 14.61 2.62
C ALA A 75 17.42 15.46 1.36
N LEU A 76 16.23 15.99 1.09
CA LEU A 76 16.01 17.02 0.08
C LEU A 76 15.88 18.39 0.76
N LYS A 77 16.78 19.31 0.45
CA LYS A 77 16.74 20.70 0.91
C LYS A 77 15.79 21.53 0.04
N GLY A 78 15.32 22.64 0.56
CA GLY A 78 14.43 23.59 -0.11
C GLY A 78 13.90 24.58 0.93
N ASP A 79 12.66 25.03 0.82
CA ASP A 79 12.00 25.89 1.81
C ASP A 79 12.02 25.25 3.21
N TRP A 80 11.94 23.92 3.24
CA TRP A 80 12.26 23.11 4.40
C TRP A 80 12.95 21.81 3.94
N THR A 81 13.63 21.14 4.84
CA THR A 81 14.37 19.93 4.55
C THR A 81 13.51 18.72 4.84
N MET A 82 13.26 17.87 3.82
CA MET A 82 12.62 16.59 4.01
C MET A 82 13.66 15.48 4.12
N PRO A 83 13.84 14.86 5.31
CA PRO A 83 14.61 13.63 5.40
C PRO A 83 13.88 12.49 4.74
N TYR A 84 14.63 11.58 4.14
CA TYR A 84 14.06 10.36 3.56
C TYR A 84 15.05 9.20 3.59
N ARG A 85 14.50 8.01 3.52
CA ARG A 85 15.26 6.77 3.36
C ARG A 85 15.06 6.22 1.96
N LEU A 86 16.15 5.83 1.33
CA LEU A 86 16.15 5.26 -0.02
C LEU A 86 16.82 3.88 -0.01
N PHE A 87 16.07 2.87 -0.43
CA PHE A 87 16.65 1.58 -0.79
C PHE A 87 16.91 1.55 -2.30
N LYS A 88 18.12 1.12 -2.66
CA LYS A 88 18.53 0.92 -4.06
C LYS A 88 18.73 -0.57 -4.34
N PRO A 89 18.03 -1.14 -5.34
CA PRO A 89 18.25 -2.53 -5.73
C PRO A 89 19.63 -2.72 -6.39
N GLU A 90 20.12 -3.96 -6.36
CA GLU A 90 21.36 -4.32 -7.06
C GLU A 90 21.16 -4.44 -8.59
N ALA A 91 19.93 -4.65 -9.02
CA ALA A 91 19.57 -4.77 -10.44
C ALA A 91 19.79 -3.46 -11.20
N THR A 92 20.11 -3.59 -12.49
CA THR A 92 20.37 -2.47 -13.39
C THR A 92 19.21 -2.23 -14.36
N GLY A 93 19.22 -1.06 -15.03
CA GLY A 93 18.20 -0.66 -16.00
C GLY A 93 17.09 0.19 -15.38
N LYS A 94 16.02 0.43 -16.15
CA LYS A 94 14.86 1.18 -15.67
C LYS A 94 14.03 0.33 -14.73
N LEU A 95 13.99 0.72 -13.45
CA LEU A 95 13.33 -0.03 -12.38
C LEU A 95 12.19 0.75 -11.75
N PRO A 96 11.16 0.05 -11.23
CA PRO A 96 10.06 0.68 -10.51
C PRO A 96 10.52 1.45 -9.28
N LEU A 97 9.72 2.45 -8.88
CA LEU A 97 9.85 3.16 -7.61
C LEU A 97 8.59 2.92 -6.76
N VAL A 98 8.79 2.38 -5.57
CA VAL A 98 7.75 2.26 -4.55
C VAL A 98 7.93 3.37 -3.53
N VAL A 99 6.89 4.17 -3.31
CA VAL A 99 6.87 5.27 -2.34
C VAL A 99 5.97 4.88 -1.18
N TYR A 100 6.52 4.88 0.03
CA TYR A 100 5.77 4.54 1.23
C TYR A 100 5.62 5.75 2.14
N LEU A 101 4.38 6.12 2.46
CA LEU A 101 4.02 7.21 3.35
C LEU A 101 3.70 6.67 4.75
N HIS A 102 4.45 7.09 5.74
CA HIS A 102 4.32 6.64 7.12
C HIS A 102 3.01 7.09 7.79
N GLY A 103 2.54 6.32 8.76
CA GLY A 103 1.49 6.73 9.69
C GLY A 103 1.98 7.80 10.68
N SER A 104 1.09 8.31 11.53
CA SER A 104 1.40 9.38 12.50
C SER A 104 2.60 9.07 13.39
N GLY A 105 2.82 7.81 13.78
CA GLY A 105 3.98 7.39 14.56
C GLY A 105 5.33 7.53 13.84
N GLY A 106 5.34 7.77 12.53
CA GLY A 106 6.56 8.03 11.75
C GLY A 106 6.91 9.52 11.62
N GLN A 107 6.06 10.44 12.12
CA GLN A 107 6.33 11.86 12.06
C GLN A 107 7.64 12.22 12.77
N GLY A 108 8.37 13.14 12.19
CA GLY A 108 9.65 13.57 12.70
C GLY A 108 10.56 14.13 11.63
N ASP A 109 11.80 14.39 12.04
CA ASP A 109 12.91 14.85 11.21
C ASP A 109 14.21 14.08 11.51
N ASP A 110 14.09 13.03 12.35
CA ASP A 110 15.21 12.17 12.76
C ASP A 110 15.66 11.17 11.67
N ASN A 111 14.91 11.07 10.59
CA ASN A 111 15.14 10.13 9.50
C ASN A 111 15.16 8.65 9.94
N LEU A 112 14.42 8.29 11.00
CA LEU A 112 14.39 6.95 11.60
C LEU A 112 12.98 6.42 11.82
N LYS A 113 12.08 7.23 12.42
CA LYS A 113 10.75 6.79 12.84
C LYS A 113 9.89 6.26 11.69
N GLN A 114 10.06 6.78 10.47
CA GLN A 114 9.34 6.32 9.29
C GLN A 114 9.65 4.86 8.90
N LEU A 115 10.72 4.26 9.44
CA LEU A 115 11.08 2.86 9.25
C LEU A 115 10.72 1.97 10.46
N GLY A 116 10.26 2.57 11.56
CA GLY A 116 9.99 1.88 12.82
C GLY A 116 8.50 1.62 13.07
N LEU A 117 8.20 1.00 14.21
CA LEU A 117 6.85 0.69 14.66
C LEU A 117 6.02 -0.01 13.57
N GLY A 118 4.76 0.35 13.40
CA GLY A 118 3.88 -0.19 12.36
C GLY A 118 4.36 0.05 10.92
N ASN A 119 5.28 1.00 10.70
CA ASN A 119 5.81 1.29 9.36
C ASN A 119 6.75 0.18 8.83
N ILE A 120 7.21 -0.74 9.67
CA ILE A 120 8.08 -1.85 9.27
C ILE A 120 7.49 -2.70 8.15
N PHE A 121 6.18 -2.90 8.15
CA PHE A 121 5.50 -3.72 7.15
C PHE A 121 5.57 -3.09 5.77
N GLY A 122 5.11 -1.85 5.64
CA GLY A 122 5.08 -1.14 4.37
C GLY A 122 6.45 -0.74 3.83
N THR A 123 7.46 -0.59 4.69
CA THR A 123 8.83 -0.26 4.26
C THR A 123 9.65 -1.51 3.91
N ARG A 124 9.42 -2.66 4.55
CA ARG A 124 10.32 -3.81 4.42
C ARG A 124 9.82 -4.90 3.48
N VAL A 125 8.50 -4.98 3.20
CA VAL A 125 7.95 -6.02 2.31
C VAL A 125 8.63 -6.03 0.94
N TRP A 126 8.98 -4.86 0.42
CA TRP A 126 9.66 -4.69 -0.86
C TRP A 126 11.12 -5.14 -0.84
N LEU A 127 11.75 -5.15 0.33
CA LEU A 127 13.16 -5.50 0.54
C LEU A 127 13.37 -6.99 0.81
N LEU A 128 12.30 -7.76 1.00
CA LEU A 128 12.41 -9.21 1.14
C LEU A 128 13.17 -9.79 -0.07
N PRO A 129 14.15 -10.69 0.14
CA PRO A 129 14.98 -11.21 -0.94
C PRO A 129 14.19 -11.80 -2.11
N GLU A 130 13.10 -12.53 -1.82
CA GLU A 130 12.23 -13.11 -2.82
C GLU A 130 11.49 -12.05 -3.65
N ASN A 131 11.08 -10.94 -3.02
CA ASN A 131 10.41 -9.85 -3.70
C ASN A 131 11.39 -9.05 -4.57
N GLN A 132 12.59 -8.75 -4.06
CA GLN A 132 13.63 -8.08 -4.84
C GLN A 132 14.13 -8.95 -6.01
N LYS A 133 14.22 -10.27 -5.84
CA LYS A 133 14.57 -11.18 -6.92
C LYS A 133 13.53 -11.18 -8.04
N LYS A 134 12.24 -11.14 -7.70
CA LYS A 134 11.14 -11.20 -8.66
C LYS A 134 10.80 -9.83 -9.24
N PHE A 135 10.84 -8.80 -8.41
CA PHE A 135 10.44 -7.43 -8.72
C PHE A 135 11.45 -6.42 -8.15
N PRO A 136 12.68 -6.35 -8.71
CA PRO A 136 13.65 -5.37 -8.24
C PRO A 136 13.10 -3.95 -8.39
N CYS A 137 13.16 -3.16 -7.30
CA CYS A 137 12.61 -1.82 -7.26
C CYS A 137 13.36 -0.93 -6.28
N TYR A 138 13.36 0.37 -6.55
CA TYR A 138 13.69 1.38 -5.56
C TYR A 138 12.57 1.48 -4.53
N VAL A 139 12.93 1.79 -3.28
CA VAL A 139 11.93 2.08 -2.24
C VAL A 139 12.28 3.38 -1.57
N LEU A 140 11.34 4.32 -1.60
CA LEU A 140 11.44 5.64 -0.98
C LEU A 140 10.52 5.68 0.23
N ALA A 141 11.08 6.01 1.40
CA ALA A 141 10.34 6.30 2.62
C ALA A 141 10.67 7.73 3.10
N PRO A 142 9.94 8.76 2.67
CA PRO A 142 10.12 10.11 3.14
C PRO A 142 9.60 10.26 4.57
N GLN A 143 10.13 11.23 5.32
CA GLN A 143 9.66 11.57 6.66
C GLN A 143 9.16 13.02 6.69
N SER A 144 8.02 13.26 7.30
CA SER A 144 7.41 14.59 7.38
C SER A 144 6.82 14.87 8.75
N ASN A 145 7.06 16.08 9.24
CA ASN A 145 6.36 16.68 10.38
C ASN A 145 5.09 17.43 9.96
N HIS A 146 4.92 17.71 8.64
CA HIS A 146 3.82 18.50 8.11
C HIS A 146 2.61 17.65 7.72
N GLY A 147 2.63 16.32 8.03
CA GLY A 147 1.63 15.38 7.54
C GLY A 147 1.69 15.22 6.02
N TRP A 148 0.71 14.46 5.47
CA TRP A 148 0.65 14.14 4.04
C TRP A 148 -0.51 14.82 3.32
N ALA A 149 -1.47 15.34 4.07
CA ALA A 149 -2.67 16.00 3.57
C ALA A 149 -2.98 17.22 4.41
N HIS A 150 -3.77 18.13 3.89
CA HIS A 150 -4.35 19.21 4.68
C HIS A 150 -5.66 18.75 5.29
N TYR A 151 -5.84 19.01 6.59
CA TYR A 151 -7.08 18.80 7.30
C TYR A 151 -7.65 20.14 7.74
N ASP A 152 -8.97 20.23 7.80
CA ASP A 152 -9.65 21.39 8.39
C ASP A 152 -9.27 21.49 9.88
N PRO A 153 -8.54 22.55 10.32
CA PRO A 153 -8.10 22.65 11.69
C PRO A 153 -9.25 22.67 12.70
N ALA A 154 -10.37 23.33 12.37
CA ALA A 154 -11.51 23.45 13.26
C ALA A 154 -12.27 22.11 13.42
N LYS A 155 -12.21 21.24 12.42
CA LYS A 155 -12.76 19.89 12.47
C LYS A 155 -11.78 18.91 13.14
N LEU A 156 -10.49 19.07 12.88
CA LEU A 156 -9.44 18.25 13.48
C LEU A 156 -9.43 18.40 15.03
N GLU A 157 -9.61 19.62 15.54
CA GLU A 157 -9.74 19.87 17.00
C GLU A 157 -10.94 19.13 17.63
N LYS A 158 -11.95 18.80 16.83
CA LYS A 158 -13.12 18.01 17.23
C LYS A 158 -12.95 16.50 16.93
N GLY A 159 -11.76 16.06 16.52
CA GLY A 159 -11.50 14.68 16.16
C GLY A 159 -12.07 14.26 14.80
N VAL A 160 -12.46 15.21 13.95
CA VAL A 160 -12.97 14.94 12.61
C VAL A 160 -11.85 15.15 11.59
N TYR A 161 -11.42 14.08 10.94
CA TYR A 161 -10.34 14.07 9.94
C TYR A 161 -10.88 14.39 8.54
N GLU A 162 -11.36 15.61 8.34
CA GLU A 162 -11.81 16.06 7.03
C GLU A 162 -10.68 16.77 6.30
N MET A 163 -10.30 16.22 5.14
CA MET A 163 -9.30 16.84 4.28
C MET A 163 -9.87 18.06 3.57
N VAL A 164 -9.07 19.11 3.49
CA VAL A 164 -9.34 20.25 2.62
C VAL A 164 -8.72 20.03 1.25
N PRO A 165 -9.29 20.60 0.16
CA PRO A 165 -8.75 20.48 -1.18
C PRO A 165 -7.29 20.94 -1.28
N GLY A 166 -6.53 20.29 -2.17
CA GLY A 166 -5.17 20.65 -2.49
C GLY A 166 -4.12 19.66 -1.99
N MET A 167 -2.91 19.83 -2.49
CA MET A 167 -1.76 19.00 -2.14
C MET A 167 -1.26 19.34 -0.75
N GLY A 168 -1.18 18.36 0.15
CA GLY A 168 -0.57 18.52 1.46
C GLY A 168 0.92 18.87 1.38
N GLN A 169 1.44 19.64 2.34
CA GLN A 169 2.84 20.09 2.32
C GLN A 169 3.83 18.91 2.26
N GLY A 170 3.64 17.90 3.12
CA GLY A 170 4.48 16.71 3.10
C GLY A 170 4.37 15.93 1.79
N ALA A 171 3.16 15.79 1.25
CA ALA A 171 2.93 15.13 -0.03
C ALA A 171 3.58 15.89 -1.20
N GLY A 172 3.45 17.20 -1.24
CA GLY A 172 4.09 18.05 -2.24
C GLY A 172 5.62 17.91 -2.20
N LYS A 173 6.21 17.97 -1.00
CA LYS A 173 7.66 17.80 -0.84
C LYS A 173 8.13 16.39 -1.19
N ALA A 174 7.35 15.36 -0.89
CA ALA A 174 7.68 14.00 -1.31
C ALA A 174 7.64 13.85 -2.84
N LEU A 175 6.76 14.56 -3.55
CA LEU A 175 6.78 14.61 -5.03
C LEU A 175 8.06 15.26 -5.55
N GLU A 176 8.58 16.32 -4.91
CA GLU A 176 9.89 16.89 -5.27
C GLU A 176 11.03 15.87 -5.08
N VAL A 177 10.97 15.06 -4.00
CA VAL A 177 11.94 13.96 -3.80
C VAL A 177 11.84 12.93 -4.92
N ILE A 178 10.63 12.52 -5.30
CA ILE A 178 10.41 11.59 -6.43
C ILE A 178 11.02 12.18 -7.71
N ASP A 179 10.76 13.45 -8.02
CA ASP A 179 11.28 14.11 -9.22
C ASP A 179 12.82 14.23 -9.20
N ALA A 180 13.43 14.42 -8.02
CA ALA A 180 14.88 14.39 -7.86
C ALA A 180 15.45 12.99 -8.13
N LEU A 181 14.81 11.94 -7.58
CA LEU A 181 15.23 10.55 -7.78
C LEU A 181 15.11 10.11 -9.24
N ARG A 182 14.07 10.56 -9.97
CA ARG A 182 13.88 10.28 -11.40
C ARG A 182 14.97 10.91 -12.29
N LYS A 183 15.61 11.99 -11.80
CA LYS A 183 16.75 12.61 -12.49
C LYS A 183 18.06 11.94 -12.15
N GLU A 184 18.19 11.41 -10.94
CA GLU A 184 19.42 10.80 -10.42
C GLU A 184 19.55 9.32 -10.82
N PHE A 185 18.44 8.58 -10.86
CA PHE A 185 18.39 7.14 -11.09
C PHE A 185 17.52 6.77 -12.29
N PRO A 186 17.77 5.64 -12.94
CA PRO A 186 16.94 5.14 -14.03
C PRO A 186 15.61 4.57 -13.52
N VAL A 187 14.75 5.43 -12.97
CA VAL A 187 13.41 5.08 -12.55
C VAL A 187 12.53 4.84 -13.78
N ASP A 188 11.71 3.79 -13.76
CA ASP A 188 10.68 3.56 -14.78
C ASP A 188 9.46 4.44 -14.47
N ASP A 189 9.28 5.50 -15.22
CA ASP A 189 8.20 6.47 -15.06
C ASP A 189 6.79 5.86 -15.18
N GLN A 190 6.67 4.73 -15.85
CA GLN A 190 5.40 4.01 -15.96
C GLN A 190 5.12 3.10 -14.76
N ARG A 191 6.07 2.96 -13.82
CA ARG A 191 5.96 2.07 -12.65
C ARG A 191 6.37 2.78 -11.37
N ILE A 192 5.75 3.92 -11.11
CA ILE A 192 5.85 4.63 -9.83
C ILE A 192 4.59 4.31 -9.03
N TYR A 193 4.76 3.72 -7.86
CA TYR A 193 3.68 3.30 -6.98
C TYR A 193 3.70 4.09 -5.69
N VAL A 194 2.53 4.37 -5.12
CA VAL A 194 2.43 5.05 -3.82
C VAL A 194 1.56 4.24 -2.87
N MET A 195 1.97 4.21 -1.62
CA MET A 195 1.23 3.53 -0.58
C MET A 195 1.45 4.17 0.78
N GLY A 196 0.56 3.86 1.70
CA GLY A 196 0.68 4.34 3.06
C GLY A 196 -0.37 3.77 3.99
N GLN A 197 -0.15 3.99 5.27
CA GLN A 197 -1.04 3.54 6.33
C GLN A 197 -1.53 4.72 7.18
N SER A 198 -2.76 4.67 7.68
CA SER A 198 -3.32 5.67 8.59
C SER A 198 -3.18 7.08 7.99
N MET A 199 -2.48 8.00 8.64
CA MET A 199 -2.14 9.31 8.08
C MET A 199 -1.49 9.20 6.69
N GLY A 200 -0.59 8.23 6.47
CA GLY A 200 0.03 7.97 5.17
C GLY A 200 -0.96 7.40 4.15
N GLY A 201 -1.97 6.67 4.58
CA GLY A 201 -3.09 6.23 3.75
C GLY A 201 -3.90 7.43 3.24
N GLY A 202 -4.20 8.39 4.11
CA GLY A 202 -4.79 9.69 3.72
C GLY A 202 -3.90 10.46 2.74
N GLY A 203 -2.59 10.46 2.99
CA GLY A 203 -1.59 11.04 2.08
C GLY A 203 -1.56 10.37 0.71
N THR A 204 -1.72 9.06 0.67
CA THR A 204 -1.79 8.31 -0.60
C THR A 204 -3.03 8.74 -1.40
N TRP A 205 -4.20 8.84 -0.75
CA TRP A 205 -5.39 9.43 -1.36
C TRP A 205 -5.13 10.86 -1.86
N ASN A 206 -4.51 11.71 -1.03
CA ASN A 206 -4.19 13.09 -1.40
C ASN A 206 -3.30 13.17 -2.64
N MET A 207 -2.24 12.35 -2.70
CA MET A 207 -1.33 12.32 -3.85
C MET A 207 -2.02 11.90 -5.14
N ILE A 208 -2.77 10.79 -5.15
CA ILE A 208 -3.42 10.31 -6.39
C ILE A 208 -4.54 11.24 -6.85
N THR A 209 -5.21 11.95 -5.92
CA THR A 209 -6.24 12.93 -6.24
C THR A 209 -5.64 14.19 -6.86
N ASN A 210 -4.54 14.72 -6.31
CA ASN A 210 -3.97 15.99 -6.74
C ASN A 210 -2.88 15.83 -7.82
N ARG A 211 -2.45 14.61 -8.14
CA ARG A 211 -1.55 14.27 -9.25
C ARG A 211 -2.13 13.14 -10.10
N PRO A 212 -3.25 13.40 -10.79
CA PRO A 212 -3.88 12.40 -11.65
C PRO A 212 -2.88 11.88 -12.69
N ASN A 213 -2.97 10.59 -13.01
CA ASN A 213 -2.13 9.92 -14.01
C ASN A 213 -0.61 9.98 -13.73
N PHE A 214 -0.20 10.16 -12.47
CA PHE A 214 1.21 10.14 -12.10
C PHE A 214 1.65 8.77 -11.58
N PHE A 215 0.82 8.14 -10.76
CA PHE A 215 1.11 6.83 -10.17
C PHE A 215 0.50 5.69 -10.98
N ALA A 216 1.25 4.61 -11.12
CA ALA A 216 0.79 3.39 -11.79
C ALA A 216 -0.24 2.62 -10.96
N ALA A 217 -0.14 2.67 -9.64
CA ALA A 217 -1.13 2.14 -8.71
C ALA A 217 -0.91 2.70 -7.30
N ALA A 218 -1.92 2.50 -6.44
CA ALA A 218 -1.88 2.88 -5.04
C ALA A 218 -2.41 1.76 -4.12
N ALA A 219 -1.69 1.47 -3.02
CA ALA A 219 -2.15 0.59 -1.95
C ALA A 219 -2.37 1.39 -0.67
N ILE A 220 -3.56 1.33 -0.09
CA ILE A 220 -4.00 2.25 0.95
C ILE A 220 -4.49 1.46 2.16
N CYS A 221 -3.89 1.69 3.33
CA CYS A 221 -4.31 1.05 4.57
C CYS A 221 -4.97 2.06 5.50
N CYS A 222 -6.24 1.84 5.86
CA CYS A 222 -7.01 2.61 6.85
C CYS A 222 -6.80 4.13 6.74
N GLY A 223 -6.76 4.65 5.51
CA GLY A 223 -6.56 6.08 5.27
C GLY A 223 -7.83 6.88 5.52
N SER A 224 -7.71 7.97 6.29
CA SER A 224 -8.80 8.92 6.50
C SER A 224 -8.91 9.87 5.32
N ILE A 225 -10.11 10.01 4.77
CA ILE A 225 -10.43 11.00 3.73
C ILE A 225 -11.95 11.14 3.63
N THR A 226 -12.43 12.32 3.25
CA THR A 226 -13.86 12.51 2.98
C THR A 226 -14.27 12.06 1.58
N PRO A 227 -15.52 11.66 1.35
CA PRO A 227 -16.01 11.24 0.04
C PRO A 227 -15.84 12.27 -1.08
N GLU A 228 -15.90 13.55 -0.73
CA GLU A 228 -15.84 14.68 -1.66
C GLU A 228 -14.52 14.77 -2.43
N ASP A 229 -13.42 14.30 -1.85
CA ASP A 229 -12.10 14.30 -2.47
C ASP A 229 -11.88 13.11 -3.43
N GLY A 230 -12.92 12.38 -3.76
CA GLY A 230 -12.85 11.01 -4.24
C GLY A 230 -12.59 10.78 -5.71
N THR A 231 -12.76 11.79 -6.53
CA THR A 231 -12.87 11.56 -7.98
C THR A 231 -11.61 11.93 -8.76
N GLY A 232 -10.58 12.47 -8.12
CA GLY A 232 -9.38 13.08 -8.76
C GLY A 232 -8.60 12.07 -9.53
N SER A 233 -8.59 11.06 -9.89
CA SER A 233 -7.97 10.07 -10.80
C SER A 233 -8.56 8.67 -10.59
N ILE A 234 -9.77 8.51 -11.12
CA ILE A 234 -10.43 7.19 -11.12
C ILE A 234 -9.64 6.13 -11.89
N GLU A 235 -8.76 6.57 -12.79
CA GLU A 235 -7.93 5.71 -13.62
C GLU A 235 -6.76 5.06 -12.86
N THR A 236 -6.28 5.66 -11.75
CA THR A 236 -5.23 5.03 -10.96
C THR A 236 -5.78 3.77 -10.27
N PRO A 237 -5.25 2.57 -10.58
CA PRO A 237 -5.63 1.36 -9.86
C PRO A 237 -5.40 1.51 -8.35
N VAL A 238 -6.40 1.18 -7.56
CA VAL A 238 -6.34 1.28 -6.09
C VAL A 238 -6.70 -0.05 -5.46
N TRP A 239 -5.92 -0.44 -4.45
CA TRP A 239 -6.31 -1.48 -3.52
C TRP A 239 -6.34 -0.90 -2.10
N ASN A 240 -7.55 -0.81 -1.54
CA ASN A 240 -7.78 -0.28 -0.20
C ASN A 240 -7.98 -1.41 0.80
N PHE A 241 -7.34 -1.28 1.97
CA PHE A 241 -7.39 -2.24 3.06
C PHE A 241 -7.89 -1.55 4.32
N HIS A 242 -8.82 -2.17 5.06
CA HIS A 242 -9.32 -1.64 6.32
C HIS A 242 -9.71 -2.76 7.28
N GLY A 243 -9.54 -2.54 8.58
CA GLY A 243 -10.12 -3.40 9.61
C GLY A 243 -11.56 -2.95 9.91
N ASP A 244 -12.50 -3.87 10.00
CA ASP A 244 -13.90 -3.51 10.25
C ASP A 244 -14.17 -3.06 11.69
N SER A 245 -13.23 -3.33 12.59
CA SER A 245 -13.27 -2.95 14.00
C SER A 245 -12.31 -1.79 14.32
N ASP A 246 -11.89 -1.02 13.31
CA ASP A 246 -11.00 0.13 13.47
C ASP A 246 -11.66 1.23 14.31
N ASN A 247 -11.11 1.46 15.51
CA ASN A 247 -11.59 2.44 16.48
C ASN A 247 -10.92 3.83 16.33
N THR A 248 -9.94 3.97 15.43
CA THR A 248 -9.21 5.22 15.16
C THR A 248 -9.75 5.91 13.92
N VAL A 249 -9.85 5.17 12.81
CA VAL A 249 -10.44 5.62 11.55
C VAL A 249 -11.59 4.66 11.22
N PRO A 250 -12.85 5.10 11.34
CA PRO A 250 -13.98 4.23 11.08
C PRO A 250 -13.95 3.65 9.66
N VAL A 251 -14.21 2.35 9.52
CA VAL A 251 -14.23 1.65 8.22
C VAL A 251 -15.23 2.25 7.23
N SER A 252 -16.27 2.94 7.73
CA SER A 252 -17.25 3.67 6.91
C SER A 252 -16.59 4.65 5.94
N VAL A 253 -15.52 5.32 6.38
CA VAL A 253 -14.74 6.26 5.55
C VAL A 253 -14.20 5.58 4.28
N SER A 254 -13.63 4.38 4.43
CA SER A 254 -13.17 3.59 3.27
C SER A 254 -14.32 3.10 2.41
N ARG A 255 -15.40 2.62 3.01
CA ARG A 255 -16.60 2.14 2.27
C ARG A 255 -17.21 3.24 1.41
N GLU A 256 -17.37 4.45 1.98
CA GLU A 256 -17.89 5.62 1.27
C GLU A 256 -16.97 6.02 0.12
N ARG A 257 -15.66 6.03 0.35
CA ARG A 257 -14.65 6.35 -0.67
C ARG A 257 -14.67 5.37 -1.83
N ILE A 258 -14.67 4.08 -1.54
CA ILE A 258 -14.72 3.02 -2.54
C ILE A 258 -16.04 3.09 -3.34
N ALA A 259 -17.16 3.34 -2.66
CA ALA A 259 -18.45 3.53 -3.31
C ALA A 259 -18.46 4.74 -4.25
N ALA A 260 -17.89 5.87 -3.80
CA ALA A 260 -17.77 7.08 -4.63
C ALA A 260 -16.94 6.84 -5.89
N ARG A 261 -15.77 6.16 -5.78
CA ARG A 261 -14.95 5.79 -6.94
C ARG A 261 -15.68 4.87 -7.91
N ARG A 262 -16.37 3.84 -7.41
CA ARG A 262 -17.16 2.94 -8.26
C ARG A 262 -18.29 3.68 -8.98
N LYS A 263 -18.98 4.58 -8.28
CA LYS A 263 -20.01 5.44 -8.89
C LYS A 263 -19.45 6.35 -9.99
N ALA A 264 -18.20 6.79 -9.86
CA ALA A 264 -17.51 7.60 -10.86
C ALA A 264 -16.94 6.77 -12.04
N GLY A 265 -17.12 5.45 -12.07
CA GLY A 265 -16.63 4.55 -13.12
C GLY A 265 -15.26 3.92 -12.86
N GLY A 266 -14.66 4.14 -11.70
CA GLY A 266 -13.42 3.49 -11.30
C GLY A 266 -13.65 2.06 -10.78
N HIS A 267 -12.58 1.25 -10.77
CA HIS A 267 -12.61 -0.16 -10.35
C HIS A 267 -11.66 -0.44 -9.17
N PRO A 268 -11.86 0.21 -7.99
CA PRO A 268 -10.98 -0.02 -6.85
C PRO A 268 -11.22 -1.41 -6.25
N LEU A 269 -10.13 -2.07 -5.87
CA LEU A 269 -10.17 -3.23 -4.98
C LEU A 269 -10.35 -2.75 -3.53
N ALA A 270 -11.06 -3.52 -2.74
CA ALA A 270 -11.23 -3.28 -1.31
C ALA A 270 -11.19 -4.60 -0.56
N THR A 271 -10.39 -4.66 0.49
CA THR A 271 -10.33 -5.79 1.42
C THR A 271 -10.61 -5.28 2.82
N GLU A 272 -11.63 -5.83 3.46
CA GLU A 272 -11.93 -5.59 4.87
C GLU A 272 -11.56 -6.82 5.67
N TYR A 273 -10.87 -6.62 6.79
CA TYR A 273 -10.48 -7.71 7.70
C TYR A 273 -11.37 -7.69 8.94
N ALA A 274 -12.15 -8.77 9.12
CA ALA A 274 -13.09 -8.90 10.22
C ALA A 274 -12.37 -8.95 11.58
N GLY A 275 -12.84 -8.16 12.54
CA GLY A 275 -12.30 -8.08 13.90
C GLY A 275 -10.92 -7.41 14.00
N VAL A 276 -10.39 -6.87 12.92
CA VAL A 276 -9.11 -6.17 12.90
C VAL A 276 -9.31 -4.69 13.21
N ASP A 277 -8.54 -4.17 14.16
CA ASP A 277 -8.50 -2.76 14.54
C ASP A 277 -7.56 -1.96 13.61
N HIS A 278 -7.17 -0.77 14.01
CA HIS A 278 -6.39 0.20 13.22
C HIS A 278 -5.05 -0.33 12.68
N ASN A 279 -4.48 -1.37 13.27
CA ASN A 279 -3.21 -1.96 12.84
C ASN A 279 -3.31 -2.86 11.58
N VAL A 280 -4.31 -2.66 10.73
CA VAL A 280 -4.59 -3.43 9.51
C VAL A 280 -3.41 -3.54 8.54
N TRP A 281 -2.41 -2.66 8.61
CA TRP A 281 -1.19 -2.73 7.80
C TRP A 281 -0.38 -4.03 8.01
N GLU A 282 -0.50 -4.69 9.15
CA GLU A 282 0.11 -6.00 9.38
C GLU A 282 -0.47 -7.05 8.43
N TRP A 283 -1.78 -7.00 8.19
CA TRP A 283 -2.51 -7.86 7.25
C TRP A 283 -2.31 -7.43 5.81
N ALA A 284 -2.43 -6.15 5.53
CA ALA A 284 -2.36 -5.60 4.19
C ALA A 284 -0.99 -5.85 3.52
N PHE A 285 0.11 -5.53 4.22
CA PHE A 285 1.45 -5.69 3.66
C PHE A 285 1.98 -7.13 3.73
N THR A 286 1.29 -8.04 4.41
CA THR A 286 1.52 -9.49 4.32
C THR A 286 0.50 -10.20 3.43
N GLU A 287 -0.35 -9.45 2.71
CA GLU A 287 -1.27 -10.02 1.73
C GLU A 287 -0.49 -10.64 0.57
N PRO A 288 -0.59 -11.96 0.33
CA PRO A 288 0.24 -12.64 -0.66
C PRO A 288 0.10 -12.09 -2.09
N ALA A 289 -1.08 -11.58 -2.43
CA ALA A 289 -1.37 -11.04 -3.75
C ALA A 289 -0.87 -9.59 -3.94
N LEU A 290 -0.61 -8.83 -2.86
CA LEU A 290 -0.33 -7.40 -2.95
C LEU A 290 0.87 -7.07 -3.84
N VAL A 291 1.99 -7.74 -3.62
CA VAL A 291 3.23 -7.47 -4.37
C VAL A 291 3.04 -7.76 -5.85
N THR A 292 2.46 -8.92 -6.19
CA THR A 292 2.20 -9.30 -7.59
C THR A 292 1.20 -8.37 -8.24
N TRP A 293 0.11 -8.03 -7.56
CA TRP A 293 -0.88 -7.09 -8.05
C TRP A 293 -0.27 -5.72 -8.35
N LEU A 294 0.52 -5.17 -7.43
CA LEU A 294 1.11 -3.84 -7.57
C LEU A 294 2.01 -3.78 -8.81
N PHE A 295 2.93 -4.74 -8.95
CA PHE A 295 3.89 -4.75 -10.05
C PHE A 295 3.29 -5.17 -11.40
N ALA A 296 2.07 -5.69 -11.44
CA ALA A 296 1.31 -5.90 -12.67
C ALA A 296 0.74 -4.58 -13.23
N GLN A 297 0.63 -3.52 -12.42
CA GLN A 297 0.07 -2.24 -12.85
C GLN A 297 1.13 -1.40 -13.57
N ARG A 298 0.72 -0.75 -14.64
CA ARG A 298 1.52 0.23 -15.38
C ARG A 298 0.64 1.44 -15.69
N ARG A 299 1.26 2.61 -15.66
CA ARG A 299 0.63 3.81 -16.17
C ARG A 299 0.63 3.74 -17.71
N GLY A 300 -0.52 3.97 -18.33
CA GLY A 300 -0.67 4.11 -19.77
C GLY A 300 0.02 5.35 -20.34
#